data_164a7415b0da1e66e12114f293a2d6a7
#
_entry.id   164a7415b0da1e66e12114f293a2d6a7
#
_cell.length_a   1.000
_cell.length_b   1.000
_cell.length_c   1.000
_cell.angle_alpha   90.00
_cell.angle_beta   90.00
_cell.angle_gamma   90.00
#
_symmetry.space_group_name_H-M   'P 1'
#
loop_
_entity.id
_entity.type
_entity.pdbx_description
1 polymer ?
#
loop_
_entity_poly.entity_id
_entity_poly.type
_entity_poly.pdbx_seq_one_letter_code
_entity_poly.pdbx_strand_id
1 'polypeptide(L)'
;KVHEGLHKDEFMAETGHTLGLRDINLQIKKGEVFVIMGLSGSGKSTLIRHFNRLIDPTEGSIFIDGVDVMHLSQKELEEFRRHKMSMVFQQFGLLPHRTILENVAFGLSIQKVHREKRNNKAREWLATVGLEGNEEQYPSQLSGGQQQRVGLARALCTDPEILLMDEAFSALDPLIRSGMQDQLIELQGKLQKTII
;
A
#
# COMPACT_ATOMS: atom_id res chain seq x y z
N LYS A 1 -28.52 7.39 12.87
CA LYS A 1 -28.24 6.24 13.76
C LYS A 1 -26.74 6.11 14.08
N VAL A 2 -25.81 6.31 13.12
CA VAL A 2 -24.35 6.34 13.42
C VAL A 2 -24.03 7.45 14.42
N HIS A 3 -24.66 8.60 14.32
CA HIS A 3 -24.48 9.76 15.22
C HIS A 3 -25.17 9.61 16.60
N GLU A 4 -26.03 8.61 16.78
CA GLU A 4 -26.72 8.34 18.04
C GLU A 4 -25.87 7.59 19.08
N GLY A 5 -24.60 7.26 18.75
CA GLY A 5 -23.65 6.67 19.69
C GLY A 5 -23.90 5.19 20.01
N LEU A 6 -24.68 4.48 19.19
CA LEU A 6 -24.95 3.05 19.35
C LEU A 6 -23.66 2.23 19.35
N HIS A 7 -23.60 1.19 20.17
CA HIS A 7 -22.54 0.20 20.14
C HIS A 7 -22.57 -0.60 18.81
N LYS A 8 -21.43 -1.13 18.40
CA LYS A 8 -21.26 -1.83 17.12
C LYS A 8 -22.27 -2.97 16.92
N ASP A 9 -22.54 -3.74 17.96
CA ASP A 9 -23.46 -4.87 17.92
C ASP A 9 -24.92 -4.43 17.82
N GLU A 10 -25.30 -3.36 18.54
CA GLU A 10 -26.62 -2.75 18.47
C GLU A 10 -26.89 -2.13 17.10
N PHE A 11 -25.88 -1.45 16.55
CA PHE A 11 -25.95 -0.89 15.21
C PHE A 11 -26.16 -1.98 14.15
N MET A 12 -25.44 -3.09 14.25
CA MET A 12 -25.60 -4.23 13.35
C MET A 12 -27.00 -4.87 13.48
N ALA A 13 -27.48 -5.07 14.72
CA ALA A 13 -28.79 -5.66 14.97
C ALA A 13 -29.93 -4.80 14.41
N GLU A 14 -29.82 -3.47 14.47
CA GLU A 14 -30.84 -2.55 14.00
C GLU A 14 -30.80 -2.26 12.51
N THR A 15 -29.62 -2.26 11.90
CA THR A 15 -29.43 -1.79 10.52
C THR A 15 -29.01 -2.89 9.55
N GLY A 16 -28.56 -4.04 10.03
CA GLY A 16 -27.96 -5.09 9.22
C GLY A 16 -26.56 -4.73 8.65
N HIS A 17 -25.97 -3.61 9.11
CA HIS A 17 -24.69 -3.11 8.62
C HIS A 17 -23.61 -3.18 9.71
N THR A 18 -22.37 -3.44 9.33
CA THR A 18 -21.24 -3.40 10.26
C THR A 18 -20.61 -2.01 10.25
N LEU A 19 -20.49 -1.41 11.44
CA LEU A 19 -19.74 -0.17 11.61
C LEU A 19 -18.23 -0.48 11.56
N GLY A 20 -17.57 -0.14 10.45
CA GLY A 20 -16.15 -0.36 10.25
C GLY A 20 -15.25 0.62 10.99
N LEU A 21 -15.52 1.92 10.82
CA LEU A 21 -14.78 3.04 11.40
C LEU A 21 -15.76 4.14 11.80
N ARG A 22 -15.46 4.89 12.87
CA ARG A 22 -16.23 6.04 13.30
C ARG A 22 -15.32 7.11 13.89
N ASP A 23 -15.60 8.37 13.56
CA ASP A 23 -14.98 9.57 14.14
C ASP A 23 -13.44 9.57 14.02
N ILE A 24 -12.89 9.13 12.88
CA ILE A 24 -11.47 9.14 12.61
C ILE A 24 -11.07 10.55 12.16
N ASN A 25 -10.27 11.20 12.98
CA ASN A 25 -9.66 12.50 12.66
C ASN A 25 -8.15 12.39 12.87
N LEU A 26 -7.36 12.53 11.81
CA LEU A 26 -5.91 12.43 11.88
C LEU A 26 -5.24 13.31 10.83
N GLN A 27 -4.00 13.69 11.12
CA GLN A 27 -3.14 14.43 10.22
C GLN A 27 -1.79 13.71 10.12
N ILE A 28 -1.31 13.53 8.89
CA ILE A 28 -0.03 12.88 8.60
C ILE A 28 0.83 13.88 7.83
N LYS A 29 2.03 14.14 8.32
CA LYS A 29 2.95 15.09 7.68
C LYS A 29 3.66 14.45 6.50
N LYS A 30 3.99 15.25 5.50
CA LYS A 30 4.80 14.80 4.37
C LYS A 30 6.16 14.28 4.86
N GLY A 31 6.58 13.12 4.37
CA GLY A 31 7.83 12.47 4.77
C GLY A 31 7.77 11.75 6.12
N GLU A 32 6.60 11.67 6.76
CA GLU A 32 6.41 10.99 8.04
C GLU A 32 6.22 9.47 7.84
N VAL A 33 6.73 8.69 8.79
CA VAL A 33 6.31 7.30 8.98
C VAL A 33 5.23 7.27 10.05
N PHE A 34 3.99 7.06 9.63
CA PHE A 34 2.82 7.03 10.50
C PHE A 34 2.34 5.60 10.71
N VAL A 35 2.29 5.13 11.96
CA VAL A 35 1.94 3.75 12.28
C VAL A 35 0.56 3.67 12.90
N ILE A 36 -0.33 2.90 12.25
CA ILE A 36 -1.67 2.60 12.76
C ILE A 36 -1.63 1.28 13.52
N MET A 37 -1.91 1.31 14.82
CA MET A 37 -1.89 0.14 15.70
C MET A 37 -3.28 -0.18 16.23
N GLY A 38 -3.53 -1.46 16.48
CA GLY A 38 -4.80 -1.93 17.04
C GLY A 38 -4.98 -3.44 16.88
N LEU A 39 -5.96 -4.00 17.58
CA LEU A 39 -6.27 -5.44 17.54
C LEU A 39 -6.73 -5.88 16.14
N SER A 40 -6.70 -7.20 15.90
CA SER A 40 -7.30 -7.77 14.69
C SER A 40 -8.78 -7.40 14.60
N GLY A 41 -9.25 -7.03 13.41
CA GLY A 41 -10.64 -6.58 13.20
C GLY A 41 -10.97 -5.15 13.66
N SER A 42 -9.99 -4.37 14.17
CA SER A 42 -10.23 -2.98 14.59
C SER A 42 -10.40 -1.96 13.44
N GLY A 43 -10.33 -2.40 12.18
CA GLY A 43 -10.53 -1.53 11.01
C GLY A 43 -9.26 -0.93 10.40
N LYS A 44 -8.04 -1.31 10.82
CA LYS A 44 -6.77 -0.79 10.28
C LYS A 44 -6.68 -0.86 8.75
N SER A 45 -6.91 -2.05 8.19
CA SER A 45 -6.89 -2.25 6.74
C SER A 45 -7.99 -1.47 6.03
N THR A 46 -9.16 -1.31 6.66
CA THR A 46 -10.25 -0.48 6.16
C THR A 46 -9.82 0.98 6.09
N LEU A 47 -9.20 1.50 7.16
CA LEU A 47 -8.71 2.88 7.21
C LEU A 47 -7.66 3.15 6.12
N ILE A 48 -6.66 2.28 5.98
CA ILE A 48 -5.63 2.42 4.93
C ILE A 48 -6.25 2.42 3.53
N ARG A 49 -7.26 1.58 3.29
CA ARG A 49 -7.95 1.50 2.00
C ARG A 49 -8.87 2.68 1.70
N HIS A 50 -9.23 3.48 2.70
CA HIS A 50 -9.89 4.75 2.47
C HIS A 50 -8.94 5.80 1.89
N PHE A 51 -7.67 5.85 2.30
CA PHE A 51 -6.72 6.86 1.79
C PHE A 51 -6.54 6.82 0.28
N ASN A 52 -6.63 5.63 -0.33
CA ASN A 52 -6.58 5.48 -1.77
C ASN A 52 -7.95 5.24 -2.43
N ARG A 53 -9.03 5.39 -1.68
CA ARG A 53 -10.42 5.14 -2.12
C ARG A 53 -10.62 3.77 -2.78
N LEU A 54 -9.91 2.74 -2.32
CA LEU A 54 -10.31 1.35 -2.62
C LEU A 54 -11.61 0.99 -1.91
N ILE A 55 -11.89 1.69 -0.80
CA ILE A 55 -13.18 1.69 -0.10
C ILE A 55 -13.57 3.15 0.07
N ASP A 56 -14.73 3.55 -0.41
CA ASP A 56 -15.25 4.87 -0.18
C ASP A 56 -15.85 4.97 1.23
N PRO A 57 -15.52 5.99 2.04
CA PRO A 57 -16.18 6.22 3.32
C PRO A 57 -17.65 6.59 3.10
N THR A 58 -18.52 6.24 4.06
CA THR A 58 -19.92 6.63 4.02
C THR A 58 -20.08 8.13 4.19
N GLU A 59 -19.27 8.74 5.06
CA GLU A 59 -19.21 10.17 5.34
C GLU A 59 -17.79 10.60 5.65
N GLY A 60 -17.50 11.89 5.51
CA GLY A 60 -16.21 12.50 5.79
C GLY A 60 -15.44 12.89 4.53
N SER A 61 -14.27 13.47 4.73
CA SER A 61 -13.38 13.96 3.67
C SER A 61 -11.97 13.48 3.87
N ILE A 62 -11.25 13.28 2.78
CA ILE A 62 -9.84 12.87 2.79
C ILE A 62 -9.06 13.85 1.93
N PHE A 63 -8.19 14.63 2.58
CA PHE A 63 -7.35 15.61 1.88
C PHE A 63 -5.92 15.08 1.77
N ILE A 64 -5.36 15.12 0.54
CA ILE A 64 -3.97 14.76 0.27
C ILE A 64 -3.35 15.90 -0.55
N ASP A 65 -2.33 16.55 -0.01
CA ASP A 65 -1.71 17.76 -0.58
C ASP A 65 -2.74 18.86 -0.92
N GLY A 66 -3.77 19.02 -0.07
CA GLY A 66 -4.84 20.00 -0.27
C GLY A 66 -5.94 19.58 -1.26
N VAL A 67 -5.82 18.42 -1.90
CA VAL A 67 -6.83 17.86 -2.80
C VAL A 67 -7.79 16.99 -2.02
N ASP A 68 -9.08 17.29 -2.06
CA ASP A 68 -10.12 16.39 -1.52
C ASP A 68 -10.31 15.22 -2.49
N VAL A 69 -9.78 14.05 -2.11
CA VAL A 69 -9.83 12.86 -2.95
C VAL A 69 -11.24 12.31 -3.12
N MET A 70 -12.18 12.70 -2.24
CA MET A 70 -13.58 12.27 -2.35
C MET A 70 -14.32 12.91 -3.53
N HIS A 71 -13.87 14.08 -3.96
CA HIS A 71 -14.47 14.82 -5.08
C HIS A 71 -13.82 14.54 -6.44
N LEU A 72 -12.77 13.71 -6.48
CA LEU A 72 -12.15 13.31 -7.74
C LEU A 72 -13.09 12.44 -8.57
N SER A 73 -13.21 12.75 -9.86
CA SER A 73 -13.82 11.86 -10.83
C SER A 73 -13.04 10.55 -10.95
N GLN A 74 -13.64 9.51 -11.52
CA GLN A 74 -12.98 8.21 -11.68
C GLN A 74 -11.63 8.32 -12.43
N LYS A 75 -11.58 9.13 -13.47
CA LYS A 75 -10.35 9.35 -14.25
C LYS A 75 -9.26 10.08 -13.45
N GLU A 76 -9.64 11.12 -12.71
CA GLU A 76 -8.71 11.84 -11.85
C GLU A 76 -8.19 10.97 -10.72
N LEU A 77 -9.05 10.13 -10.13
CA LEU A 77 -8.67 9.18 -9.09
C LEU A 77 -7.70 8.11 -9.62
N GLU A 78 -7.89 7.62 -10.84
CA GLU A 78 -6.95 6.69 -11.48
C GLU A 78 -5.58 7.34 -11.70
N GLU A 79 -5.52 8.58 -12.20
CA GLU A 79 -4.27 9.33 -12.34
C GLU A 79 -3.62 9.63 -10.98
N PHE A 80 -4.43 10.00 -9.98
CA PHE A 80 -3.98 10.23 -8.63
C PHE A 80 -3.32 8.97 -8.04
N ARG A 81 -3.98 7.81 -8.11
CA ARG A 81 -3.42 6.52 -7.67
C ARG A 81 -2.16 6.15 -8.43
N ARG A 82 -2.13 6.41 -9.75
CA ARG A 82 -1.03 6.05 -10.63
C ARG A 82 0.28 6.78 -10.30
N HIS A 83 0.19 8.01 -9.83
CA HIS A 83 1.35 8.89 -9.66
C HIS A 83 1.65 9.27 -8.21
N LYS A 84 0.62 9.37 -7.36
CA LYS A 84 0.80 9.88 -5.99
C LYS A 84 1.05 8.79 -4.97
N MET A 85 0.50 7.60 -5.14
CA MET A 85 0.56 6.57 -4.10
C MET A 85 0.76 5.17 -4.64
N SER A 86 1.34 4.33 -3.81
CA SER A 86 1.42 2.89 -4.02
C SER A 86 0.99 2.15 -2.76
N MET A 87 0.61 0.89 -2.92
CA MET A 87 0.19 0.06 -1.79
C MET A 87 0.91 -1.28 -1.80
N VAL A 88 1.41 -1.67 -0.63
CA VAL A 88 1.91 -3.01 -0.33
C VAL A 88 0.81 -3.76 0.41
N PHE A 89 0.37 -4.88 -0.13
CA PHE A 89 -0.73 -5.68 0.38
C PHE A 89 -0.25 -6.78 1.30
N GLN A 90 -1.07 -7.19 2.26
CA GLN A 90 -0.82 -8.29 3.19
C GLN A 90 -0.50 -9.62 2.48
N GLN A 91 -1.18 -9.94 1.38
CA GLN A 91 -0.98 -11.15 0.58
C GLN A 91 -0.14 -10.88 -0.68
N PHE A 92 0.87 -10.04 -0.59
CA PHE A 92 1.83 -9.67 -1.65
C PHE A 92 1.20 -9.10 -2.93
N GLY A 93 0.04 -9.60 -3.36
CA GLY A 93 -0.70 -9.15 -4.55
C GLY A 93 0.11 -9.27 -5.85
N LEU A 94 1.06 -10.20 -5.92
CA LEU A 94 1.85 -10.43 -7.11
C LEU A 94 1.02 -11.09 -8.21
N LEU A 95 1.34 -10.77 -9.46
CA LEU A 95 0.72 -11.35 -10.64
C LEU A 95 1.39 -12.71 -10.92
N PRO A 96 0.70 -13.85 -10.71
CA PRO A 96 1.32 -15.17 -10.72
C PRO A 96 1.80 -15.61 -12.11
N HIS A 97 1.22 -15.06 -13.15
CA HIS A 97 1.52 -15.34 -14.56
C HIS A 97 2.59 -14.42 -15.16
N ARG A 98 3.20 -13.55 -14.35
CA ARG A 98 4.27 -12.63 -14.75
C ARG A 98 5.55 -12.94 -13.99
N THR A 99 6.68 -12.70 -14.64
CA THR A 99 7.98 -12.80 -14.00
C THR A 99 8.13 -11.75 -12.89
N ILE A 100 9.16 -11.90 -12.07
CA ILE A 100 9.49 -10.97 -10.99
C ILE A 100 9.80 -9.57 -11.56
N LEU A 101 10.59 -9.52 -12.64
CA LEU A 101 10.87 -8.27 -13.35
C LEU A 101 9.57 -7.59 -13.83
N GLU A 102 8.68 -8.36 -14.45
CA GLU A 102 7.41 -7.85 -14.96
C GLU A 102 6.47 -7.40 -13.83
N ASN A 103 6.50 -8.07 -12.68
CA ASN A 103 5.77 -7.65 -11.49
C ASN A 103 6.26 -6.29 -10.99
N VAL A 104 7.57 -6.11 -10.83
CA VAL A 104 8.13 -4.82 -10.37
C VAL A 104 7.90 -3.72 -11.40
N ALA A 105 8.07 -4.00 -12.69
CA ALA A 105 7.86 -3.04 -13.77
C ALA A 105 6.38 -2.70 -14.04
N PHE A 106 5.43 -3.40 -13.42
CA PHE A 106 4.00 -3.33 -13.76
C PHE A 106 3.44 -1.92 -13.61
N GLY A 107 3.69 -1.25 -12.48
CA GLY A 107 3.19 0.10 -12.25
C GLY A 107 3.70 1.11 -13.29
N LEU A 108 4.99 1.02 -13.65
CA LEU A 108 5.57 1.85 -14.72
C LEU A 108 4.98 1.54 -16.10
N SER A 109 4.52 0.29 -16.34
CA SER A 109 3.81 -0.04 -17.58
C SER A 109 2.45 0.63 -17.67
N ILE A 110 1.74 0.75 -16.54
CA ILE A 110 0.48 1.51 -16.43
C ILE A 110 0.73 3.01 -16.63
N GLN A 111 1.86 3.53 -16.15
CA GLN A 111 2.32 4.91 -16.40
C GLN A 111 2.79 5.12 -17.85
N LYS A 112 2.71 4.11 -18.73
CA LYS A 112 3.13 4.13 -20.13
C LYS A 112 4.63 4.43 -20.34
N VAL A 113 5.47 4.11 -19.35
CA VAL A 113 6.93 4.24 -19.47
C VAL A 113 7.44 3.21 -20.47
N HIS A 114 8.35 3.64 -21.35
CA HIS A 114 8.95 2.77 -22.36
C HIS A 114 9.60 1.52 -21.76
N ARG A 115 9.47 0.39 -22.46
CA ARG A 115 9.83 -0.97 -21.94
C ARG A 115 11.25 -1.05 -21.38
N GLU A 116 12.22 -0.55 -22.12
CA GLU A 116 13.61 -0.59 -21.70
C GLU A 116 13.84 0.19 -20.39
N LYS A 117 13.35 1.44 -20.33
CA LYS A 117 13.48 2.30 -19.14
C LYS A 117 12.82 1.69 -17.91
N ARG A 118 11.59 1.15 -18.04
CA ARG A 118 10.89 0.54 -16.90
C ARG A 118 11.56 -0.73 -16.42
N ASN A 119 12.10 -1.56 -17.34
CA ASN A 119 12.78 -2.78 -16.97
C ASN A 119 14.13 -2.49 -16.29
N ASN A 120 14.87 -1.48 -16.73
CA ASN A 120 16.11 -1.08 -16.07
C ASN A 120 15.81 -0.59 -14.64
N LYS A 121 14.81 0.28 -14.46
CA LYS A 121 14.40 0.74 -13.14
C LYS A 121 13.90 -0.41 -12.24
N ALA A 122 13.20 -1.39 -12.81
CA ALA A 122 12.77 -2.57 -12.07
C ALA A 122 13.95 -3.45 -11.61
N ARG A 123 15.00 -3.62 -12.44
CA ARG A 123 16.24 -4.31 -12.04
C ARG A 123 16.97 -3.59 -10.91
N GLU A 124 17.07 -2.27 -10.98
CA GLU A 124 17.67 -1.46 -9.91
C GLU A 124 16.93 -1.68 -8.58
N TRP A 125 15.59 -1.72 -8.59
CA TRP A 125 14.82 -2.00 -7.39
C TRP A 125 14.95 -3.45 -6.91
N LEU A 126 15.05 -4.43 -7.83
CA LEU A 126 15.30 -5.83 -7.45
C LEU A 126 16.68 -5.97 -6.78
N ALA A 127 17.71 -5.33 -7.31
CA ALA A 127 19.03 -5.28 -6.67
C ALA A 127 18.94 -4.61 -5.27
N THR A 128 18.23 -3.49 -5.16
CA THR A 128 18.05 -2.76 -3.90
C THR A 128 17.42 -3.63 -2.80
N VAL A 129 16.47 -4.51 -3.16
CA VAL A 129 15.83 -5.42 -2.20
C VAL A 129 16.52 -6.79 -2.08
N GLY A 130 17.71 -6.94 -2.68
CA GLY A 130 18.53 -8.17 -2.61
C GLY A 130 17.95 -9.35 -3.40
N LEU A 131 17.34 -9.08 -4.55
CA LEU A 131 16.77 -10.08 -5.47
C LEU A 131 17.38 -10.01 -6.89
N GLU A 132 18.59 -9.50 -7.01
CA GLU A 132 19.36 -9.55 -8.25
C GLU A 132 19.55 -11.01 -8.69
N GLY A 133 19.34 -11.30 -9.97
CA GLY A 133 19.40 -12.65 -10.54
C GLY A 133 18.08 -13.43 -10.48
N ASN A 134 17.01 -12.88 -9.85
CA ASN A 134 15.69 -13.52 -9.78
C ASN A 134 14.68 -12.98 -10.82
N GLU A 135 15.12 -12.15 -11.76
CA GLU A 135 14.28 -11.37 -12.68
C GLU A 135 13.30 -12.22 -13.48
N GLU A 136 13.76 -13.37 -13.97
CA GLU A 136 13.01 -14.28 -14.86
C GLU A 136 12.19 -15.32 -14.08
N GLN A 137 12.32 -15.38 -12.76
CA GLN A 137 11.53 -16.28 -11.92
C GLN A 137 10.09 -15.81 -11.83
N TYR A 138 9.21 -16.73 -11.45
CA TYR A 138 7.80 -16.47 -11.16
C TYR A 138 7.55 -16.43 -9.65
N PRO A 139 6.48 -15.76 -9.17
CA PRO A 139 6.17 -15.68 -7.74
C PRO A 139 6.16 -17.03 -7.01
N SER A 140 5.66 -18.08 -7.65
CA SER A 140 5.60 -19.44 -7.09
C SER A 140 6.97 -20.08 -6.80
N GLN A 141 8.03 -19.55 -7.37
CA GLN A 141 9.42 -20.03 -7.18
C GLN A 141 10.13 -19.33 -6.03
N LEU A 142 9.47 -18.34 -5.38
CA LEU A 142 10.03 -17.53 -4.32
C LEU A 142 9.46 -17.90 -2.95
N SER A 143 10.29 -17.75 -1.91
CA SER A 143 9.81 -17.79 -0.52
C SER A 143 8.88 -16.60 -0.22
N GLY A 144 8.07 -16.70 0.85
CA GLY A 144 7.18 -15.61 1.27
C GLY A 144 7.93 -14.28 1.51
N GLY A 145 9.10 -14.34 2.14
CA GLY A 145 9.94 -13.16 2.35
C GLY A 145 10.47 -12.55 1.05
N GLN A 146 10.84 -13.37 0.07
CA GLN A 146 11.24 -12.90 -1.25
C GLN A 146 10.04 -12.28 -2.00
N GLN A 147 8.87 -12.90 -1.96
CA GLN A 147 7.65 -12.33 -2.54
C GLN A 147 7.29 -10.97 -1.93
N GLN A 148 7.49 -10.81 -0.62
CA GLN A 148 7.29 -9.54 0.07
C GLN A 148 8.25 -8.45 -0.44
N ARG A 149 9.53 -8.78 -0.61
CA ARG A 149 10.53 -7.87 -1.20
C ARG A 149 10.17 -7.46 -2.61
N VAL A 150 9.64 -8.38 -3.43
CA VAL A 150 9.10 -8.04 -4.76
C VAL A 150 7.93 -7.07 -4.65
N GLY A 151 7.00 -7.29 -3.72
CA GLY A 151 5.88 -6.39 -3.45
C GLY A 151 6.33 -4.98 -3.08
N LEU A 152 7.34 -4.87 -2.22
CA LEU A 152 7.95 -3.60 -1.84
C LEU A 152 8.66 -2.93 -3.04
N ALA A 153 9.49 -3.66 -3.77
CA ALA A 153 10.16 -3.16 -4.97
C ALA A 153 9.16 -2.65 -6.01
N ARG A 154 8.06 -3.38 -6.26
CA ARG A 154 6.98 -2.97 -7.16
C ARG A 154 6.34 -1.66 -6.73
N ALA A 155 6.05 -1.53 -5.43
CA ALA A 155 5.41 -0.33 -4.89
C ALA A 155 6.33 0.90 -5.01
N LEU A 156 7.62 0.75 -4.74
CA LEU A 156 8.60 1.83 -4.79
C LEU A 156 9.08 2.15 -6.22
N CYS A 157 9.01 1.19 -7.14
CA CYS A 157 9.47 1.37 -8.53
C CYS A 157 8.73 2.50 -9.27
N THR A 158 7.49 2.79 -8.92
CA THR A 158 6.70 3.89 -9.49
C THR A 158 7.07 5.26 -8.93
N ASP A 159 7.95 5.30 -7.92
CA ASP A 159 8.38 6.52 -7.21
C ASP A 159 7.21 7.31 -6.59
N PRO A 160 6.32 6.66 -5.79
CA PRO A 160 5.17 7.31 -5.19
C PRO A 160 5.61 8.33 -4.13
N GLU A 161 4.77 9.34 -3.86
CA GLU A 161 4.95 10.24 -2.72
C GLU A 161 4.48 9.61 -1.40
N ILE A 162 3.46 8.73 -1.49
CA ILE A 162 2.84 8.04 -0.35
C ILE A 162 2.90 6.53 -0.57
N LEU A 163 3.44 5.81 0.41
CA LEU A 163 3.45 4.36 0.46
C LEU A 163 2.48 3.87 1.54
N LEU A 164 1.42 3.19 1.13
CA LEU A 164 0.47 2.55 2.02
C LEU A 164 0.88 1.10 2.29
N MET A 165 0.90 0.67 3.56
CA MET A 165 1.34 -0.67 3.95
C MET A 165 0.27 -1.36 4.79
N ASP A 166 -0.53 -2.23 4.16
CA ASP A 166 -1.60 -2.99 4.83
C ASP A 166 -1.03 -4.28 5.40
N GLU A 167 -0.62 -4.27 6.68
CA GLU A 167 -0.01 -5.41 7.40
C GLU A 167 1.10 -6.12 6.59
N ALA A 168 1.87 -5.36 5.84
CA ALA A 168 2.79 -5.85 4.83
C ALA A 168 3.83 -6.87 5.34
N PHE A 169 4.12 -6.89 6.63
CA PHE A 169 5.09 -7.81 7.23
C PHE A 169 4.47 -8.87 8.16
N SER A 170 3.14 -8.93 8.25
CA SER A 170 2.46 -9.82 9.22
C SER A 170 2.68 -11.31 8.92
N ALA A 171 2.81 -11.68 7.65
CA ALA A 171 3.00 -13.06 7.21
C ALA A 171 4.47 -13.55 7.26
N LEU A 172 5.41 -12.68 7.66
CA LEU A 172 6.83 -13.01 7.74
C LEU A 172 7.20 -13.52 9.14
N ASP A 173 8.18 -14.42 9.18
CA ASP A 173 8.79 -14.82 10.46
C ASP A 173 9.49 -13.61 11.12
N PRO A 174 9.71 -13.65 12.46
CA PRO A 174 10.20 -12.49 13.20
C PRO A 174 11.55 -11.96 12.72
N LEU A 175 12.46 -12.82 12.28
CA LEU A 175 13.82 -12.43 11.87
C LEU A 175 13.78 -11.71 10.51
N ILE A 176 13.06 -12.28 9.54
CA ILE A 176 12.88 -11.66 8.21
C ILE A 176 12.11 -10.36 8.35
N ARG A 177 11.10 -10.31 9.21
CA ARG A 177 10.32 -9.10 9.48
C ARG A 177 11.21 -7.96 9.97
N SER A 178 12.05 -8.21 10.98
CA SER A 178 12.97 -7.19 11.51
C SER A 178 13.89 -6.64 10.40
N GLY A 179 14.54 -7.52 9.62
CA GLY A 179 15.39 -7.09 8.51
C GLY A 179 14.66 -6.28 7.44
N MET A 180 13.39 -6.60 7.15
CA MET A 180 12.55 -5.83 6.21
C MET A 180 12.15 -4.46 6.76
N GLN A 181 11.88 -4.37 8.06
CA GLN A 181 11.58 -3.11 8.73
C GLN A 181 12.80 -2.19 8.73
N ASP A 182 13.98 -2.71 9.05
CA ASP A 182 15.25 -1.95 9.02
C ASP A 182 15.53 -1.43 7.60
N GLN A 183 15.36 -2.27 6.58
CA GLN A 183 15.51 -1.89 5.18
C GLN A 183 14.52 -0.79 4.77
N LEU A 184 13.27 -0.88 5.23
CA LEU A 184 12.26 0.15 4.94
C LEU A 184 12.62 1.48 5.59
N ILE A 185 13.10 1.48 6.84
CA ILE A 185 13.53 2.68 7.56
C ILE A 185 14.74 3.33 6.84
N GLU A 186 15.71 2.52 6.42
CA GLU A 186 16.86 3.01 5.67
C GLU A 186 16.43 3.65 4.33
N LEU A 187 15.54 2.98 3.60
CA LEU A 187 14.99 3.50 2.34
C LEU A 187 14.18 4.78 2.56
N GLN A 188 13.38 4.85 3.61
CA GLN A 188 12.62 6.05 3.94
C GLN A 188 13.53 7.24 4.23
N GLY A 189 14.60 7.04 5.01
CA GLY A 189 15.60 8.07 5.27
C GLY A 189 16.24 8.65 4.00
N LYS A 190 16.45 7.80 2.98
CA LYS A 190 16.99 8.21 1.68
C LYS A 190 15.95 8.84 0.75
N LEU A 191 14.73 8.32 0.75
CA LEU A 191 13.70 8.67 -0.24
C LEU A 191 12.75 9.77 0.25
N GLN A 192 12.71 10.05 1.55
CA GLN A 192 11.83 11.06 2.18
C GLN A 192 10.34 10.87 1.81
N LYS A 193 9.90 9.61 1.72
CA LYS A 193 8.50 9.26 1.39
C LYS A 193 7.62 9.27 2.63
N THR A 194 6.34 9.61 2.46
CA THR A 194 5.33 9.40 3.51
C THR A 194 4.95 7.92 3.51
N ILE A 195 5.05 7.27 4.67
CA ILE A 195 4.71 5.84 4.84
C ILE A 195 3.61 5.72 5.89
N ILE A 196 2.56 4.95 5.57
CA ILE A 196 1.42 4.71 6.45
C ILE A 196 1.18 3.21 6.57
#